data_348421eb2a54ebef52272e53d2295cb2
#
_entry.id   348421eb2a54ebef52272e53d2295cb2
#
_cell.length_a   1.000
_cell.length_b   1.000
_cell.length_c   1.000
_cell.angle_alpha   90.00
_cell.angle_beta   90.00
_cell.angle_gamma   90.00
#
_symmetry.space_group_name_H-M   'P 1'
#
loop_
_entity.id
_entity.type
_entity.pdbx_description
1 polymer ?
#
loop_
_entity_poly.entity_id
_entity_poly.type
_entity_poly.pdbx_seq_one_letter_code
_entity_poly.pdbx_strand_id
1 'polypeptide(L)'
;MSKVIVIGGGPAGMFAAYFAAKNGHKVTLLEQNEKLGKKLYITGKGRCNITNASDMETLFANVCSNEKFLYSAFYSYTNEQVIDFFESYGLRTKVERGNRVFPVSDHSSDVIATLAKALKDVKVEVKLYTKVTKLLTEVYLDENGEQVLAEKKSGALKQVVKGVELDDGTKIMTDAIVLATGGISYPSTGATGDGYRFAEGLHHKIIEPSPSLVPFEVQESWVTEMQGLALKNVAITIEREGKKLYTDFGEMLFTHFGVSGPMILSASASIKPAYFKDFAHEMTLKIDLKPALDKEQLDKRILKDFEEAKNKQYKNSIQKLLPSKMIPIIIRLSGIDPDKQVNEITKEERARLVDLLKGLPMTIIGLRGWNEAIITKGGVSVKQVNPSTMESKLVNGLYFAGELLDLDAMTGGYNLQIAWSTGYLAGNSIT
;
A
#
# COMPACT_ATOMS: atom_id res chain seq x y z
N MET A 1 -25.11 8.08 25.08
CA MET A 1 -25.06 6.73 24.44
C MET A 1 -25.70 6.87 23.06
N SER A 2 -24.88 6.86 22.04
CA SER A 2 -25.33 7.05 20.66
C SER A 2 -25.44 5.69 19.95
N LYS A 3 -26.31 5.62 18.92
CA LYS A 3 -26.33 4.51 17.97
C LYS A 3 -25.27 4.80 16.90
N VAL A 4 -24.39 3.85 16.62
CA VAL A 4 -23.30 3.99 15.66
C VAL A 4 -23.36 2.88 14.63
N ILE A 5 -23.28 3.25 13.37
CA ILE A 5 -23.08 2.31 12.27
C ILE A 5 -21.66 2.42 11.76
N VAL A 6 -20.93 1.31 11.68
CA VAL A 6 -19.65 1.21 11.01
C VAL A 6 -19.84 0.45 9.70
N ILE A 7 -19.42 1.03 8.57
CA ILE A 7 -19.55 0.44 7.24
C ILE A 7 -18.17 -0.04 6.78
N GLY A 8 -18.04 -1.37 6.67
CA GLY A 8 -16.82 -2.07 6.28
C GLY A 8 -16.15 -2.81 7.43
N GLY A 9 -16.07 -4.13 7.29
CA GLY A 9 -15.46 -5.06 8.25
C GLY A 9 -13.97 -5.29 8.05
N GLY A 10 -13.25 -4.29 7.53
CA GLY A 10 -11.80 -4.24 7.43
C GLY A 10 -11.12 -3.83 8.74
N PRO A 11 -9.77 -3.71 8.76
CA PRO A 11 -9.01 -3.37 9.96
C PRO A 11 -9.47 -2.05 10.60
N ALA A 12 -9.63 -0.99 9.82
CA ALA A 12 -10.06 0.31 10.32
C ALA A 12 -11.49 0.27 10.92
N GLY A 13 -12.42 -0.40 10.22
CA GLY A 13 -13.80 -0.50 10.69
C GLY A 13 -13.94 -1.36 11.96
N MET A 14 -13.22 -2.48 12.04
CA MET A 14 -13.22 -3.31 13.25
C MET A 14 -12.66 -2.55 14.47
N PHE A 15 -11.60 -1.77 14.30
CA PHE A 15 -11.07 -0.92 15.37
C PHE A 15 -12.03 0.20 15.75
N ALA A 16 -12.61 0.90 14.77
CA ALA A 16 -13.61 1.95 15.05
C ALA A 16 -14.81 1.40 15.81
N ALA A 17 -15.33 0.24 15.39
CA ALA A 17 -16.45 -0.41 16.07
C ALA A 17 -16.10 -0.83 17.49
N TYR A 18 -14.93 -1.40 17.71
CA TYR A 18 -14.46 -1.81 19.04
C TYR A 18 -14.36 -0.62 19.98
N PHE A 19 -13.70 0.46 19.59
CA PHE A 19 -13.48 1.60 20.48
C PHE A 19 -14.74 2.42 20.72
N ALA A 20 -15.61 2.57 19.72
CA ALA A 20 -16.93 3.18 19.92
C ALA A 20 -17.78 2.38 20.92
N ALA A 21 -17.79 1.05 20.82
CA ALA A 21 -18.53 0.20 21.77
C ALA A 21 -17.91 0.23 23.16
N LYS A 22 -16.58 0.25 23.28
CA LYS A 22 -15.85 0.36 24.54
C LYS A 22 -16.18 1.68 25.27
N ASN A 23 -16.47 2.75 24.52
CA ASN A 23 -16.91 4.04 25.06
C ASN A 23 -18.41 4.09 25.38
N GLY A 24 -19.12 2.95 25.32
CA GLY A 24 -20.52 2.82 25.76
C GLY A 24 -21.56 3.11 24.66
N HIS A 25 -21.16 3.23 23.39
CA HIS A 25 -22.10 3.38 22.30
C HIS A 25 -22.71 2.03 21.87
N LYS A 26 -23.92 2.04 21.31
CA LYS A 26 -24.51 0.88 20.66
C LYS A 26 -24.04 0.78 19.22
N VAL A 27 -23.18 -0.17 18.91
CA VAL A 27 -22.49 -0.26 17.62
C VAL A 27 -22.99 -1.43 16.78
N THR A 28 -23.34 -1.16 15.53
CA THR A 28 -23.60 -2.16 14.49
C THR A 28 -22.55 -2.02 13.38
N LEU A 29 -21.80 -3.08 13.11
CA LEU A 29 -20.85 -3.15 12.00
C LEU A 29 -21.48 -3.87 10.83
N LEU A 30 -21.54 -3.21 9.67
CA LEU A 30 -22.13 -3.73 8.44
C LEU A 30 -20.99 -4.11 7.46
N GLU A 31 -20.99 -5.36 7.02
CA GLU A 31 -20.04 -5.91 6.06
C GLU A 31 -20.80 -6.58 4.91
N GLN A 32 -20.51 -6.20 3.67
CA GLN A 32 -21.18 -6.76 2.49
C GLN A 32 -20.77 -8.20 2.15
N ASN A 33 -19.57 -8.62 2.59
CA ASN A 33 -19.04 -9.96 2.37
C ASN A 33 -19.56 -10.97 3.39
N GLU A 34 -19.24 -12.25 3.13
CA GLU A 34 -19.54 -13.40 3.99
C GLU A 34 -18.70 -13.49 5.26
N LYS A 35 -17.64 -12.66 5.38
CA LYS A 35 -16.69 -12.67 6.52
C LYS A 35 -15.99 -11.34 6.68
N LEU A 36 -15.56 -11.08 7.91
CA LEU A 36 -14.69 -9.93 8.23
C LEU A 36 -13.28 -10.09 7.66
N GLY A 37 -12.61 -8.97 7.40
CA GLY A 37 -11.18 -8.93 7.13
C GLY A 37 -10.73 -9.59 5.84
N LYS A 38 -11.57 -9.66 4.79
CA LYS A 38 -11.23 -10.34 3.54
C LYS A 38 -9.92 -9.86 2.92
N LYS A 39 -9.69 -8.55 2.86
CA LYS A 39 -8.42 -7.99 2.39
C LYS A 39 -7.29 -8.21 3.39
N LEU A 40 -7.57 -8.11 4.70
CA LEU A 40 -6.59 -8.38 5.74
C LEU A 40 -6.06 -9.82 5.66
N TYR A 41 -6.91 -10.78 5.31
CA TYR A 41 -6.54 -12.20 5.16
C TYR A 41 -5.42 -12.43 4.15
N ILE A 42 -5.37 -11.68 3.05
CA ILE A 42 -4.35 -11.83 1.99
C ILE A 42 -3.09 -11.00 2.22
N THR A 43 -3.08 -10.11 3.20
CA THR A 43 -1.93 -9.24 3.48
C THR A 43 -0.70 -10.04 3.95
N GLY A 44 0.49 -9.54 3.64
CA GLY A 44 1.74 -10.21 4.02
C GLY A 44 1.86 -11.64 3.49
N LYS A 45 1.26 -11.97 2.34
CA LYS A 45 1.17 -13.33 1.77
C LYS A 45 0.45 -14.32 2.70
N GLY A 46 -0.63 -13.89 3.32
CA GLY A 46 -1.42 -14.68 4.27
C GLY A 46 -0.89 -14.70 5.71
N ARG A 47 0.18 -13.95 6.00
CA ARG A 47 0.77 -13.86 7.35
C ARG A 47 0.26 -12.67 8.16
N CYS A 48 -0.21 -11.62 7.53
CA CYS A 48 -0.57 -10.31 8.07
C CYS A 48 0.61 -9.59 8.76
N ASN A 49 1.21 -8.61 8.10
CA ASN A 49 2.15 -7.69 8.74
C ASN A 49 1.35 -6.63 9.53
N ILE A 50 1.10 -6.91 10.81
CA ILE A 50 0.16 -6.18 11.67
C ILE A 50 0.52 -4.69 11.78
N THR A 51 1.79 -4.39 12.02
CA THR A 51 2.32 -3.03 12.13
C THR A 51 3.84 -3.04 11.95
N ASN A 52 4.48 -1.92 12.23
CA ASN A 52 5.93 -1.79 12.27
C ASN A 52 6.38 -1.31 13.65
N ALA A 53 7.35 -1.99 14.26
CA ALA A 53 7.88 -1.68 15.59
C ALA A 53 8.99 -0.60 15.57
N SER A 54 9.02 0.24 14.54
CA SER A 54 9.93 1.39 14.47
C SER A 54 9.45 2.53 15.38
N ASP A 55 10.36 3.47 15.62
CA ASP A 55 10.01 4.72 16.28
C ASP A 55 9.04 5.58 15.45
N MET A 56 8.48 6.59 16.08
CA MET A 56 7.46 7.45 15.47
C MET A 56 8.00 8.22 14.26
N GLU A 57 9.26 8.67 14.31
CA GLU A 57 9.90 9.39 13.20
C GLU A 57 9.97 8.50 11.95
N THR A 58 10.38 7.25 12.12
CA THR A 58 10.41 6.25 11.04
C THR A 58 9.01 5.94 10.52
N LEU A 59 7.99 5.87 11.41
CA LEU A 59 6.60 5.67 10.98
C LEU A 59 6.15 6.79 10.06
N PHE A 60 6.36 8.06 10.43
CA PHE A 60 6.00 9.21 9.59
C PHE A 60 6.81 9.26 8.29
N ALA A 61 8.12 8.99 8.33
CA ALA A 61 8.97 8.99 7.14
C ALA A 61 8.54 7.97 6.06
N ASN A 62 7.76 6.95 6.45
CA ASN A 62 7.22 5.96 5.52
C ASN A 62 5.79 6.26 5.03
N VAL A 63 5.19 7.37 5.46
CA VAL A 63 3.92 7.86 4.89
C VAL A 63 4.20 8.62 3.60
N CYS A 64 3.57 8.21 2.50
CA CYS A 64 3.80 8.78 1.17
C CYS A 64 2.94 10.03 0.89
N SER A 65 1.73 10.09 1.46
CA SER A 65 0.77 11.17 1.23
C SER A 65 0.21 11.71 2.53
N ASN A 66 0.15 13.05 2.64
CA ASN A 66 -0.53 13.77 3.72
C ASN A 66 -0.07 13.37 5.15
N GLU A 67 1.21 13.10 5.38
CA GLU A 67 1.76 12.62 6.66
C GLU A 67 1.30 13.45 7.87
N LYS A 68 1.27 14.80 7.71
CA LYS A 68 0.88 15.73 8.79
C LYS A 68 -0.55 15.50 9.30
N PHE A 69 -1.43 14.99 8.47
CA PHE A 69 -2.80 14.66 8.87
C PHE A 69 -2.84 13.55 9.92
N LEU A 70 -1.85 12.66 9.92
CA LEU A 70 -1.78 11.50 10.81
C LEU A 70 -1.23 11.80 12.21
N TYR A 71 -0.76 13.03 12.51
CA TYR A 71 -0.17 13.33 13.82
C TYR A 71 -1.10 12.93 14.97
N SER A 72 -2.33 13.44 14.97
CA SER A 72 -3.28 13.09 16.04
C SER A 72 -3.55 11.59 16.11
N ALA A 73 -3.74 10.92 14.96
CA ALA A 73 -4.06 9.50 14.94
C ALA A 73 -2.90 8.64 15.46
N PHE A 74 -1.66 8.85 15.01
CA PHE A 74 -0.51 8.06 15.40
C PHE A 74 -0.11 8.27 16.86
N TYR A 75 -0.23 9.51 17.38
CA TYR A 75 0.04 9.78 18.80
C TYR A 75 -1.11 9.35 19.71
N SER A 76 -2.36 9.30 19.23
CA SER A 76 -3.49 8.80 19.99
C SER A 76 -3.52 7.28 20.11
N TYR A 77 -3.00 6.57 19.11
CA TYR A 77 -2.90 5.11 19.13
C TYR A 77 -1.66 4.64 18.35
N THR A 78 -0.61 4.39 19.12
CA THR A 78 0.73 4.08 18.61
C THR A 78 0.84 2.64 18.10
N ASN A 79 1.91 2.33 17.40
CA ASN A 79 2.24 0.97 16.97
C ASN A 79 2.50 0.02 18.17
N GLU A 80 3.06 0.52 19.27
CA GLU A 80 3.19 -0.26 20.51
C GLU A 80 1.83 -0.64 21.07
N GLN A 81 0.90 0.32 21.14
CA GLN A 81 -0.47 0.07 21.58
C GLN A 81 -1.22 -0.90 20.66
N VAL A 82 -0.92 -0.92 19.36
CA VAL A 82 -1.44 -1.94 18.45
C VAL A 82 -0.92 -3.33 18.82
N ILE A 83 0.37 -3.47 19.09
CA ILE A 83 0.98 -4.74 19.54
C ILE A 83 0.31 -5.18 20.84
N ASP A 84 0.25 -4.31 21.86
CA ASP A 84 -0.35 -4.56 23.16
C ASP A 84 -1.83 -4.99 23.03
N PHE A 85 -2.58 -4.37 22.14
CA PHE A 85 -3.97 -4.77 21.86
C PHE A 85 -4.05 -6.23 21.45
N PHE A 86 -3.29 -6.65 20.44
CA PHE A 86 -3.33 -8.02 19.96
C PHE A 86 -2.83 -9.02 21.02
N GLU A 87 -1.77 -8.68 21.75
CA GLU A 87 -1.21 -9.53 22.80
C GLU A 87 -2.14 -9.66 24.00
N SER A 88 -2.86 -8.59 24.37
CA SER A 88 -3.86 -8.62 25.43
C SER A 88 -5.03 -9.56 25.15
N TYR A 89 -5.34 -9.78 23.87
CA TYR A 89 -6.33 -10.75 23.41
C TYR A 89 -5.75 -12.16 23.18
N GLY A 90 -4.45 -12.37 23.49
CA GLY A 90 -3.77 -13.66 23.45
C GLY A 90 -3.07 -13.98 22.12
N LEU A 91 -3.02 -13.05 21.16
CA LEU A 91 -2.26 -13.21 19.92
C LEU A 91 -0.80 -12.82 20.15
N ARG A 92 0.09 -13.80 20.30
CA ARG A 92 1.52 -13.53 20.43
C ARG A 92 2.08 -12.99 19.12
N THR A 93 2.92 -11.96 19.22
CA THR A 93 3.58 -11.32 18.08
C THR A 93 5.09 -11.59 18.05
N LYS A 94 5.70 -11.34 16.89
CA LYS A 94 7.15 -11.38 16.69
C LYS A 94 7.58 -10.24 15.76
N VAL A 95 8.76 -9.70 16.03
CA VAL A 95 9.38 -8.67 15.17
C VAL A 95 10.40 -9.33 14.25
N GLU A 96 10.27 -9.11 12.95
CA GLU A 96 11.18 -9.58 11.92
C GLU A 96 12.04 -8.44 11.35
N ARG A 97 12.98 -8.77 10.46
CA ARG A 97 13.85 -7.80 9.78
C ARG A 97 13.04 -6.61 9.24
N GLY A 98 13.52 -5.39 9.45
CA GLY A 98 12.83 -4.14 9.09
C GLY A 98 11.69 -3.79 10.04
N ASN A 99 11.79 -4.23 11.29
CA ASN A 99 10.83 -3.97 12.38
C ASN A 99 9.38 -4.39 12.07
N ARG A 100 9.20 -5.31 11.11
CA ARG A 100 7.86 -5.80 10.72
C ARG A 100 7.29 -6.72 11.78
N VAL A 101 6.06 -6.45 12.20
CA VAL A 101 5.37 -7.20 13.26
C VAL A 101 4.42 -8.21 12.64
N PHE A 102 4.60 -9.48 12.97
CA PHE A 102 3.75 -10.59 12.51
C PHE A 102 3.21 -11.39 13.70
N PRO A 103 2.07 -12.08 13.55
CA PRO A 103 1.69 -13.10 14.53
C PRO A 103 2.73 -14.22 14.53
N VAL A 104 3.01 -14.81 15.70
CA VAL A 104 3.95 -15.94 15.83
C VAL A 104 3.50 -17.13 14.99
N SER A 105 2.21 -17.33 14.84
CA SER A 105 1.60 -18.38 14.01
C SER A 105 1.83 -18.24 12.52
N ASP A 106 2.21 -17.05 12.05
CA ASP A 106 2.29 -16.70 10.61
C ASP A 106 0.96 -16.85 9.85
N HIS A 107 -0.19 -16.75 10.55
CA HIS A 107 -1.52 -16.84 9.95
C HIS A 107 -2.34 -15.58 10.16
N SER A 108 -2.74 -14.93 9.07
CA SER A 108 -3.65 -13.77 9.09
C SER A 108 -5.04 -14.09 9.66
N SER A 109 -5.47 -15.36 9.57
CA SER A 109 -6.71 -15.83 10.19
C SER A 109 -6.76 -15.60 11.71
N ASP A 110 -5.61 -15.73 12.39
CA ASP A 110 -5.56 -15.56 13.84
C ASP A 110 -5.69 -14.08 14.23
N VAL A 111 -5.14 -13.18 13.40
CA VAL A 111 -5.35 -11.73 13.55
C VAL A 111 -6.83 -11.38 13.42
N ILE A 112 -7.51 -11.93 12.41
CA ILE A 112 -8.95 -11.71 12.18
C ILE A 112 -9.79 -12.32 13.29
N ALA A 113 -9.47 -13.53 13.75
CA ALA A 113 -10.16 -14.19 14.86
C ALA A 113 -10.03 -13.40 16.17
N THR A 114 -8.84 -12.82 16.41
CA THR A 114 -8.59 -11.95 17.57
C THR A 114 -9.47 -10.70 17.53
N LEU A 115 -9.56 -10.04 16.36
CA LEU A 115 -10.44 -8.89 16.19
C LEU A 115 -11.93 -9.25 16.36
N ALA A 116 -12.37 -10.36 15.80
CA ALA A 116 -13.74 -10.84 15.94
C ALA A 116 -14.09 -11.15 17.40
N LYS A 117 -13.15 -11.75 18.17
CA LYS A 117 -13.29 -11.96 19.60
C LYS A 117 -13.42 -10.62 20.34
N ALA A 118 -12.56 -9.66 20.07
CA ALA A 118 -12.61 -8.34 20.67
C ALA A 118 -13.94 -7.61 20.44
N LEU A 119 -14.47 -7.65 19.21
CA LEU A 119 -15.78 -7.09 18.87
C LEU A 119 -16.91 -7.75 19.66
N LYS A 120 -16.86 -9.07 19.80
CA LYS A 120 -17.85 -9.84 20.59
C LYS A 120 -17.83 -9.47 22.07
N ASP A 121 -16.64 -9.30 22.65
CA ASP A 121 -16.46 -8.98 24.07
C ASP A 121 -17.05 -7.61 24.44
N VAL A 122 -16.97 -6.63 23.54
CA VAL A 122 -17.60 -5.32 23.69
C VAL A 122 -19.01 -5.22 23.10
N LYS A 123 -19.61 -6.37 22.71
CA LYS A 123 -20.99 -6.50 22.25
C LYS A 123 -21.33 -5.71 20.98
N VAL A 124 -20.39 -5.59 20.06
CA VAL A 124 -20.65 -5.06 18.71
C VAL A 124 -21.57 -6.04 17.94
N GLU A 125 -22.67 -5.54 17.39
CA GLU A 125 -23.52 -6.31 16.49
C GLU A 125 -22.87 -6.34 15.09
N VAL A 126 -22.42 -7.51 14.64
CA VAL A 126 -21.83 -7.70 13.31
C VAL A 126 -22.87 -8.26 12.37
N LYS A 127 -23.14 -7.57 11.26
CA LYS A 127 -24.05 -8.02 10.18
C LYS A 127 -23.22 -8.23 8.92
N LEU A 128 -23.05 -9.49 8.56
CA LEU A 128 -22.45 -9.94 7.29
C LEU A 128 -23.51 -9.95 6.18
N TYR A 129 -23.09 -10.06 4.92
CA TYR A 129 -23.96 -10.01 3.75
C TYR A 129 -24.88 -8.79 3.74
N THR A 130 -24.43 -7.66 4.31
CA THR A 130 -25.23 -6.46 4.49
C THR A 130 -24.60 -5.31 3.73
N LYS A 131 -25.16 -5.01 2.56
CA LYS A 131 -24.66 -3.97 1.67
C LYS A 131 -25.41 -2.67 1.87
N VAL A 132 -24.68 -1.60 2.20
CA VAL A 132 -25.21 -0.23 2.22
C VAL A 132 -25.21 0.33 0.81
N THR A 133 -26.31 0.97 0.41
CA THR A 133 -26.47 1.60 -0.90
C THR A 133 -26.52 3.11 -0.83
N LYS A 134 -26.92 3.67 0.32
CA LYS A 134 -27.07 5.11 0.52
C LYS A 134 -26.86 5.51 1.97
N LEU A 135 -26.26 6.70 2.20
CA LEU A 135 -26.29 7.38 3.47
C LEU A 135 -27.49 8.33 3.52
N LEU A 136 -28.19 8.32 4.64
CA LEU A 136 -29.34 9.19 4.89
C LEU A 136 -28.87 10.38 5.72
N THR A 137 -29.08 11.59 5.21
CA THR A 137 -28.70 12.85 5.85
C THR A 137 -29.83 13.88 5.79
N GLU A 138 -29.75 14.86 6.67
CA GLU A 138 -30.62 16.05 6.65
C GLU A 138 -29.76 17.31 6.74
N VAL A 139 -30.31 18.45 6.34
CA VAL A 139 -29.65 19.75 6.51
C VAL A 139 -29.48 20.02 8.00
N TYR A 140 -28.27 20.36 8.40
CA TYR A 140 -27.98 20.75 9.78
C TYR A 140 -28.50 22.16 10.05
N LEU A 141 -29.29 22.31 11.10
CA LEU A 141 -29.74 23.57 11.63
C LEU A 141 -28.98 23.89 12.93
N ASP A 142 -28.61 25.17 13.12
CA ASP A 142 -27.99 25.61 14.36
C ASP A 142 -28.99 25.71 15.51
N GLU A 143 -28.54 26.25 16.65
CA GLU A 143 -29.38 26.40 17.85
C GLU A 143 -30.58 27.38 17.63
N ASN A 144 -30.48 28.25 16.61
CA ASN A 144 -31.55 29.20 16.23
C ASN A 144 -32.46 28.62 15.13
N GLY A 145 -32.20 27.41 14.66
CA GLY A 145 -32.95 26.81 13.55
C GLY A 145 -32.52 27.30 12.17
N GLU A 146 -31.35 27.96 12.05
CA GLU A 146 -30.85 28.47 10.79
C GLU A 146 -29.93 27.47 10.08
N GLN A 147 -29.93 27.49 8.75
CA GLN A 147 -29.08 26.63 7.92
C GLN A 147 -27.62 27.09 7.99
N VAL A 148 -26.68 26.18 8.23
CA VAL A 148 -25.26 26.47 8.33
C VAL A 148 -24.54 26.05 7.03
N LEU A 149 -23.66 26.92 6.53
CA LEU A 149 -22.78 26.57 5.40
C LEU A 149 -21.65 25.69 5.86
N ALA A 150 -21.47 24.56 5.19
CA ALA A 150 -20.32 23.66 5.38
C ALA A 150 -19.02 24.27 4.84
N GLU A 151 -19.10 24.90 3.68
CA GLU A 151 -17.99 25.59 3.01
C GLU A 151 -18.47 26.91 2.39
N LYS A 152 -17.83 28.04 2.76
CA LYS A 152 -18.18 29.36 2.21
C LYS A 152 -17.99 29.47 0.69
N LYS A 153 -17.03 28.74 0.12
CA LYS A 153 -16.70 28.81 -1.32
C LYS A 153 -17.68 28.05 -2.21
N SER A 154 -18.19 26.92 -1.76
CA SER A 154 -19.12 26.08 -2.53
C SER A 154 -20.58 26.42 -2.31
N GLY A 155 -20.89 27.17 -1.23
CA GLY A 155 -22.28 27.42 -0.80
C GLY A 155 -23.00 26.15 -0.30
N ALA A 156 -22.28 25.02 -0.13
CA ALA A 156 -22.85 23.78 0.36
C ALA A 156 -23.34 23.92 1.80
N LEU A 157 -24.56 23.46 2.06
CA LEU A 157 -25.15 23.41 3.39
C LEU A 157 -24.54 22.26 4.20
N LYS A 158 -24.28 22.54 5.47
CA LYS A 158 -23.84 21.51 6.42
C LYS A 158 -24.96 20.47 6.62
N GLN A 159 -24.59 19.21 6.69
CA GLN A 159 -25.54 18.11 6.86
C GLN A 159 -25.29 17.39 8.19
N VAL A 160 -26.24 16.57 8.61
CA VAL A 160 -26.12 15.65 9.75
C VAL A 160 -26.58 14.27 9.32
N VAL A 161 -25.88 13.23 9.75
CA VAL A 161 -26.27 11.84 9.47
C VAL A 161 -27.58 11.50 10.19
N LYS A 162 -28.40 10.64 9.55
CA LYS A 162 -29.63 10.09 10.12
C LYS A 162 -29.71 8.58 10.03
N GLY A 163 -28.98 7.98 9.09
CA GLY A 163 -29.00 6.54 8.93
C GLY A 163 -28.37 6.06 7.62
N VAL A 164 -28.65 4.81 7.32
CA VAL A 164 -28.23 4.15 6.06
C VAL A 164 -29.44 3.45 5.42
N GLU A 165 -29.37 3.26 4.11
CA GLU A 165 -30.29 2.42 3.35
C GLU A 165 -29.50 1.22 2.81
N LEU A 166 -30.06 0.03 2.98
CA LEU A 166 -29.48 -1.23 2.52
C LEU A 166 -29.96 -1.54 1.09
N ASP A 167 -29.40 -2.57 0.48
CA ASP A 167 -29.73 -3.01 -0.89
C ASP A 167 -31.13 -3.63 -1.00
N ASP A 168 -31.71 -4.10 0.12
CA ASP A 168 -33.11 -4.57 0.20
C ASP A 168 -34.12 -3.44 0.49
N GLY A 169 -33.67 -2.17 0.54
CA GLY A 169 -34.48 -1.00 0.87
C GLY A 169 -34.70 -0.76 2.36
N THR A 170 -34.18 -1.62 3.23
CA THR A 170 -34.25 -1.43 4.69
C THR A 170 -33.48 -0.18 5.11
N LYS A 171 -34.09 0.66 5.95
CA LYS A 171 -33.47 1.85 6.54
C LYS A 171 -33.11 1.61 8.00
N ILE A 172 -31.87 1.88 8.37
CA ILE A 172 -31.38 1.78 9.75
C ILE A 172 -31.00 3.18 10.21
N MET A 173 -31.72 3.69 11.22
CA MET A 173 -31.47 5.02 11.79
C MET A 173 -30.32 4.98 12.79
N THR A 174 -29.46 6.00 12.78
CA THR A 174 -28.27 6.09 13.60
C THR A 174 -27.88 7.55 13.88
N ASP A 175 -27.11 7.77 14.95
CA ASP A 175 -26.63 9.09 15.34
C ASP A 175 -25.25 9.38 14.72
N ALA A 176 -24.46 8.34 14.43
CA ALA A 176 -23.13 8.46 13.83
C ALA A 176 -22.85 7.33 12.83
N ILE A 177 -22.05 7.64 11.83
CA ILE A 177 -21.58 6.68 10.80
C ILE A 177 -20.06 6.77 10.70
N VAL A 178 -19.38 5.61 10.74
CA VAL A 178 -17.96 5.51 10.37
C VAL A 178 -17.86 4.82 9.01
N LEU A 179 -17.34 5.52 8.00
CA LEU A 179 -17.01 4.96 6.70
C LEU A 179 -15.58 4.39 6.74
N ALA A 180 -15.47 3.07 6.65
CA ALA A 180 -14.22 2.31 6.66
C ALA A 180 -14.19 1.24 5.56
N THR A 181 -14.74 1.59 4.38
CA THR A 181 -14.94 0.68 3.24
C THR A 181 -13.66 0.32 2.50
N GLY A 182 -12.53 0.94 2.85
CA GLY A 182 -11.25 0.77 2.16
C GLY A 182 -11.21 1.48 0.79
N GLY A 183 -10.17 1.19 0.02
CA GLY A 183 -9.97 1.70 -1.34
C GLY A 183 -10.63 0.84 -2.42
N ILE A 184 -9.95 0.71 -3.57
CA ILE A 184 -10.39 -0.11 -4.72
C ILE A 184 -9.36 -1.17 -5.13
N SER A 185 -8.25 -1.32 -4.40
CA SER A 185 -7.28 -2.39 -4.64
C SER A 185 -7.81 -3.73 -4.15
N TYR A 186 -7.51 -4.81 -4.89
CA TYR A 186 -8.09 -6.15 -4.70
C TYR A 186 -9.64 -6.14 -4.70
N PRO A 187 -10.30 -5.76 -5.81
CA PRO A 187 -11.76 -5.64 -5.86
C PRO A 187 -12.52 -6.89 -5.40
N SER A 188 -11.93 -8.09 -5.63
CA SER A 188 -12.48 -9.38 -5.20
C SER A 188 -12.64 -9.52 -3.68
N THR A 189 -12.01 -8.64 -2.89
CA THR A 189 -12.15 -8.61 -1.43
C THR A 189 -13.31 -7.73 -0.94
N GLY A 190 -14.07 -7.12 -1.86
CA GLY A 190 -15.16 -6.19 -1.53
C GLY A 190 -14.76 -4.71 -1.59
N ALA A 191 -13.55 -4.40 -2.07
CA ALA A 191 -13.08 -3.02 -2.27
C ALA A 191 -13.63 -2.46 -3.59
N THR A 192 -14.90 -2.04 -3.59
CA THR A 192 -15.68 -1.65 -4.79
C THR A 192 -15.68 -0.14 -5.04
N GLY A 193 -15.16 0.67 -4.12
CA GLY A 193 -15.20 2.13 -4.20
C GLY A 193 -16.53 2.76 -3.77
N ASP A 194 -17.45 1.99 -3.21
CA ASP A 194 -18.74 2.51 -2.73
C ASP A 194 -18.57 3.65 -1.73
N GLY A 195 -17.55 3.60 -0.87
CA GLY A 195 -17.26 4.68 0.08
C GLY A 195 -16.91 6.01 -0.59
N TYR A 196 -16.23 5.98 -1.73
CA TYR A 196 -15.96 7.18 -2.53
C TYR A 196 -17.27 7.76 -3.08
N ARG A 197 -18.15 6.92 -3.62
CA ARG A 197 -19.45 7.34 -4.12
C ARG A 197 -20.31 7.95 -3.02
N PHE A 198 -20.30 7.38 -1.81
CA PHE A 198 -21.02 7.95 -0.67
C PHE A 198 -20.45 9.32 -0.27
N ALA A 199 -19.14 9.45 -0.18
CA ALA A 199 -18.49 10.69 0.18
C ALA A 199 -18.70 11.78 -0.87
N GLU A 200 -18.59 11.46 -2.16
CA GLU A 200 -18.84 12.37 -3.28
C GLU A 200 -20.30 12.85 -3.31
N GLY A 201 -21.25 11.95 -3.05
CA GLY A 201 -22.68 12.30 -2.93
C GLY A 201 -22.98 13.27 -1.77
N LEU A 202 -22.07 13.39 -0.82
CA LEU A 202 -22.10 14.35 0.29
C LEU A 202 -21.10 15.50 0.11
N HIS A 203 -20.70 15.77 -1.14
CA HIS A 203 -19.85 16.87 -1.57
C HIS A 203 -18.38 16.81 -1.09
N HIS A 204 -17.90 15.64 -0.62
CA HIS A 204 -16.49 15.46 -0.34
C HIS A 204 -15.72 15.33 -1.66
N LYS A 205 -14.58 16.02 -1.72
CA LYS A 205 -13.66 15.89 -2.84
C LYS A 205 -12.95 14.54 -2.78
N ILE A 206 -13.01 13.80 -3.87
CA ILE A 206 -12.23 12.58 -4.07
C ILE A 206 -10.97 12.93 -4.86
N ILE A 207 -9.80 12.63 -4.30
CA ILE A 207 -8.53 12.64 -5.01
C ILE A 207 -8.49 11.38 -5.85
N GLU A 208 -8.26 11.53 -7.15
CA GLU A 208 -8.33 10.42 -8.12
C GLU A 208 -7.56 9.20 -7.63
N PRO A 209 -8.23 8.06 -7.42
CA PRO A 209 -7.57 6.85 -6.97
C PRO A 209 -6.60 6.29 -8.03
N SER A 210 -5.44 5.84 -7.59
CA SER A 210 -4.45 5.17 -8.42
C SER A 210 -3.86 3.95 -7.72
N PRO A 211 -3.45 2.90 -8.47
CA PRO A 211 -2.75 1.76 -7.89
C PRO A 211 -1.46 2.21 -7.22
N SER A 212 -1.17 1.69 -6.02
CA SER A 212 0.07 1.93 -5.29
C SER A 212 0.61 0.64 -4.70
N LEU A 213 1.91 0.58 -4.46
CA LEU A 213 2.62 -0.65 -4.09
C LEU A 213 2.32 -1.76 -5.11
N VAL A 214 2.55 -1.47 -6.38
CA VAL A 214 2.15 -2.29 -7.52
C VAL A 214 3.37 -2.58 -8.42
N PRO A 215 3.46 -3.77 -9.05
CA PRO A 215 4.51 -4.09 -9.99
C PRO A 215 4.50 -3.20 -11.25
N PHE A 216 5.67 -3.14 -11.92
CA PHE A 216 5.80 -2.47 -13.22
C PHE A 216 5.71 -3.45 -14.38
N GLU A 217 5.04 -3.05 -15.43
CA GLU A 217 5.13 -3.64 -16.76
C GLU A 217 6.32 -3.01 -17.51
N VAL A 218 7.09 -3.84 -18.21
CA VAL A 218 8.24 -3.38 -18.99
C VAL A 218 8.14 -3.84 -20.44
N GLN A 219 8.79 -3.09 -21.33
CA GLN A 219 8.72 -3.33 -22.78
C GLN A 219 9.55 -4.55 -23.23
N GLU A 220 10.64 -4.85 -22.52
CA GLU A 220 11.64 -5.83 -22.93
C GLU A 220 11.13 -7.26 -22.75
N SER A 221 10.97 -7.99 -23.85
CA SER A 221 10.47 -9.36 -23.86
C SER A 221 11.37 -10.37 -23.13
N TRP A 222 12.68 -10.12 -23.08
CA TRP A 222 13.63 -11.00 -22.40
C TRP A 222 13.41 -11.11 -20.89
N VAL A 223 12.65 -10.18 -20.29
CA VAL A 223 12.28 -10.24 -18.86
C VAL A 223 11.48 -11.49 -18.53
N THR A 224 10.66 -11.99 -19.46
CA THR A 224 9.86 -13.20 -19.27
C THR A 224 10.73 -14.46 -19.10
N GLU A 225 11.90 -14.48 -19.75
CA GLU A 225 12.88 -15.60 -19.63
C GLU A 225 13.47 -15.68 -18.20
N MET A 226 13.45 -14.55 -17.47
CA MET A 226 13.91 -14.46 -16.08
C MET A 226 12.79 -14.62 -15.04
N GLN A 227 11.56 -14.93 -15.45
CA GLN A 227 10.43 -15.07 -14.52
C GLN A 227 10.80 -15.96 -13.32
N GLY A 228 10.48 -15.45 -12.11
CA GLY A 228 10.76 -16.12 -10.84
C GLY A 228 12.18 -15.90 -10.30
N LEU A 229 13.06 -15.23 -11.05
CA LEU A 229 14.37 -14.86 -10.52
C LEU A 229 14.27 -13.68 -9.58
N ALA A 230 14.62 -13.88 -8.31
CA ALA A 230 14.79 -12.82 -7.33
C ALA A 230 16.24 -12.36 -7.31
N LEU A 231 16.45 -11.05 -7.44
CA LEU A 231 17.75 -10.42 -7.22
C LEU A 231 17.82 -9.87 -5.80
N LYS A 232 18.96 -10.07 -5.16
CA LYS A 232 19.25 -9.53 -3.82
C LYS A 232 20.50 -8.66 -3.89
N ASN A 233 20.54 -7.64 -3.02
CA ASN A 233 21.68 -6.72 -2.94
C ASN A 233 22.02 -6.06 -4.29
N VAL A 234 21.00 -5.64 -5.01
CA VAL A 234 21.11 -4.84 -6.23
C VAL A 234 20.60 -3.42 -5.96
N ALA A 235 21.03 -2.45 -6.77
CA ALA A 235 20.47 -1.12 -6.72
C ALA A 235 19.62 -0.85 -7.96
N ILE A 236 18.57 -0.08 -7.81
CA ILE A 236 17.76 0.39 -8.92
C ILE A 236 17.79 1.92 -9.01
N THR A 237 17.70 2.42 -10.22
CA THR A 237 17.47 3.85 -10.48
C THR A 237 16.39 3.96 -11.54
N ILE A 238 15.36 4.77 -11.27
CA ILE A 238 14.32 5.09 -12.23
C ILE A 238 14.53 6.53 -12.68
N GLU A 239 14.61 6.71 -13.98
CA GLU A 239 14.88 8.00 -14.62
C GLU A 239 13.80 8.32 -15.64
N ARG A 240 13.56 9.61 -15.84
CA ARG A 240 12.72 10.15 -16.91
C ARG A 240 13.38 11.42 -17.45
N GLU A 241 13.61 11.49 -18.77
CA GLU A 241 14.28 12.62 -19.42
C GLU A 241 15.62 13.01 -18.73
N GLY A 242 16.40 12.01 -18.31
CA GLY A 242 17.68 12.23 -17.62
C GLY A 242 17.55 12.65 -16.14
N LYS A 243 16.31 12.86 -15.63
CA LYS A 243 16.06 13.20 -14.22
C LYS A 243 15.82 11.94 -13.41
N LYS A 244 16.56 11.74 -12.35
CA LYS A 244 16.32 10.69 -11.37
C LYS A 244 15.01 10.94 -10.63
N LEU A 245 14.10 9.98 -10.68
CA LEU A 245 12.83 9.99 -9.96
C LEU A 245 12.89 9.17 -8.68
N TYR A 246 13.63 8.04 -8.71
CA TYR A 246 13.72 7.13 -7.58
C TYR A 246 15.03 6.36 -7.62
N THR A 247 15.60 6.05 -6.45
CA THR A 247 16.77 5.17 -6.28
C THR A 247 16.59 4.37 -5.01
N ASP A 248 16.92 3.07 -5.04
CA ASP A 248 16.83 2.21 -3.88
C ASP A 248 17.82 1.05 -3.99
N PHE A 249 18.12 0.41 -2.84
CA PHE A 249 19.00 -0.75 -2.73
C PHE A 249 18.30 -1.86 -1.95
N GLY A 250 18.27 -3.07 -2.52
CA GLY A 250 17.58 -4.19 -1.85
C GLY A 250 17.30 -5.39 -2.75
N GLU A 251 16.05 -5.79 -2.75
CA GLU A 251 15.57 -6.98 -3.46
C GLU A 251 14.51 -6.62 -4.50
N MET A 252 14.55 -7.32 -5.63
CA MET A 252 13.53 -7.27 -6.68
C MET A 252 13.29 -8.65 -7.27
N LEU A 253 12.19 -8.78 -8.01
CA LEU A 253 11.74 -10.03 -8.62
C LEU A 253 11.36 -9.78 -10.09
N PHE A 254 11.84 -10.65 -10.97
CA PHE A 254 11.36 -10.72 -12.36
C PHE A 254 10.07 -11.55 -12.45
N THR A 255 9.11 -11.06 -13.22
CA THR A 255 7.82 -11.70 -13.46
C THR A 255 7.61 -11.95 -14.96
N HIS A 256 6.50 -12.56 -15.34
CA HIS A 256 6.17 -12.77 -16.75
C HIS A 256 5.74 -11.49 -17.50
N PHE A 257 5.52 -10.40 -16.80
CA PHE A 257 5.10 -9.11 -17.38
C PHE A 257 6.10 -7.97 -17.16
N GLY A 258 7.10 -8.18 -16.31
CA GLY A 258 8.01 -7.11 -15.91
C GLY A 258 8.68 -7.40 -14.59
N VAL A 259 8.63 -6.44 -13.68
CA VAL A 259 9.35 -6.47 -12.41
C VAL A 259 8.47 -6.17 -11.21
N SER A 260 8.81 -6.77 -10.07
CA SER A 260 8.12 -6.64 -8.79
C SER A 260 9.15 -6.71 -7.64
N GLY A 261 8.67 -6.89 -6.42
CA GLY A 261 9.49 -6.99 -5.22
C GLY A 261 9.57 -5.67 -4.44
N PRO A 262 10.17 -5.69 -3.24
CA PRO A 262 10.07 -4.56 -2.30
C PRO A 262 10.46 -3.20 -2.90
N MET A 263 11.62 -3.12 -3.58
CA MET A 263 12.08 -1.86 -4.19
C MET A 263 11.12 -1.35 -5.27
N ILE A 264 10.60 -2.23 -6.13
CA ILE A 264 9.70 -1.87 -7.22
C ILE A 264 8.36 -1.37 -6.66
N LEU A 265 7.82 -2.07 -5.67
CA LEU A 265 6.58 -1.66 -5.00
C LEU A 265 6.75 -0.29 -4.33
N SER A 266 7.86 -0.06 -3.63
CA SER A 266 8.16 1.24 -3.03
C SER A 266 8.32 2.35 -4.08
N ALA A 267 8.98 2.05 -5.21
CA ALA A 267 9.10 2.99 -6.31
C ALA A 267 7.74 3.41 -6.86
N SER A 268 6.81 2.47 -7.03
CA SER A 268 5.45 2.77 -7.53
C SER A 268 4.67 3.71 -6.61
N ALA A 269 4.86 3.63 -5.29
CA ALA A 269 4.24 4.53 -4.32
C ALA A 269 4.88 5.92 -4.31
N SER A 270 6.20 6.00 -4.55
CA SER A 270 6.98 7.25 -4.50
C SER A 270 6.84 8.09 -5.76
N ILE A 271 6.66 7.47 -6.92
CA ILE A 271 6.57 8.17 -8.22
C ILE A 271 5.15 8.70 -8.41
N LYS A 272 5.04 9.92 -8.94
CA LYS A 272 3.74 10.56 -9.20
C LYS A 272 2.92 9.74 -10.20
N PRO A 273 1.64 9.42 -9.93
CA PRO A 273 0.78 8.65 -10.83
C PRO A 273 0.69 9.22 -12.26
N ALA A 274 0.75 10.54 -12.40
CA ALA A 274 0.73 11.21 -13.70
C ALA A 274 1.87 10.77 -14.63
N TYR A 275 3.02 10.38 -14.10
CA TYR A 275 4.15 9.92 -14.92
C TYR A 275 3.88 8.56 -15.57
N PHE A 276 3.08 7.71 -14.94
CA PHE A 276 2.68 6.42 -15.51
C PHE A 276 1.55 6.52 -16.55
N LYS A 277 0.90 7.68 -16.65
CA LYS A 277 -0.14 7.97 -17.65
C LYS A 277 0.40 8.73 -18.87
N ASP A 278 1.62 9.27 -18.76
CA ASP A 278 2.26 10.08 -19.81
C ASP A 278 3.23 9.23 -20.62
N PHE A 279 2.71 8.59 -21.66
CA PHE A 279 3.47 7.75 -22.59
C PHE A 279 4.32 8.53 -23.62
N ALA A 280 4.21 9.86 -23.65
CA ALA A 280 5.04 10.68 -24.53
C ALA A 280 6.51 10.74 -24.08
N HIS A 281 6.75 10.44 -22.80
CA HIS A 281 8.08 10.51 -22.19
C HIS A 281 8.44 9.19 -21.52
N GLU A 282 9.49 8.57 -22.03
CA GLU A 282 9.97 7.27 -21.58
C GLU A 282 10.49 7.31 -20.12
N MET A 283 10.10 6.32 -19.34
CA MET A 283 10.68 6.04 -18.04
C MET A 283 11.59 4.82 -18.11
N THR A 284 12.85 4.98 -17.75
CA THR A 284 13.84 3.91 -17.75
C THR A 284 14.13 3.45 -16.34
N LEU A 285 14.01 2.14 -16.09
CA LEU A 285 14.52 1.46 -14.91
C LEU A 285 15.91 0.90 -15.21
N LYS A 286 16.92 1.28 -14.44
CA LYS A 286 18.29 0.74 -14.53
C LYS A 286 18.59 -0.08 -13.29
N ILE A 287 19.12 -1.29 -13.48
CA ILE A 287 19.54 -2.17 -12.37
C ILE A 287 21.07 -2.22 -12.33
N ASP A 288 21.65 -1.80 -11.22
CA ASP A 288 23.04 -2.09 -10.88
C ASP A 288 23.12 -3.46 -10.20
N LEU A 289 23.68 -4.43 -10.91
CA LEU A 289 23.80 -5.80 -10.44
C LEU A 289 24.99 -6.00 -9.48
N LYS A 290 25.88 -5.01 -9.37
CA LYS A 290 27.11 -5.05 -8.54
C LYS A 290 27.32 -3.72 -7.81
N PRO A 291 26.37 -3.26 -7.00
CA PRO A 291 26.44 -1.91 -6.39
C PRO A 291 27.62 -1.72 -5.41
N ALA A 292 28.17 -2.81 -4.86
CA ALA A 292 29.33 -2.76 -3.99
C ALA A 292 30.66 -2.44 -4.73
N LEU A 293 30.67 -2.49 -6.07
CA LEU A 293 31.84 -2.24 -6.91
C LEU A 293 31.58 -1.03 -7.80
N ASP A 294 32.52 -0.11 -7.87
CA ASP A 294 32.52 0.90 -8.94
C ASP A 294 32.89 0.26 -10.30
N LYS A 295 32.83 1.07 -11.37
CA LYS A 295 33.12 0.55 -12.72
C LYS A 295 34.55 0.02 -12.86
N GLU A 296 35.54 0.67 -12.25
CA GLU A 296 36.96 0.27 -12.33
C GLU A 296 37.20 -1.02 -11.53
N GLN A 297 36.62 -1.13 -10.35
CA GLN A 297 36.70 -2.33 -9.52
C GLN A 297 36.00 -3.52 -10.19
N LEU A 298 34.86 -3.28 -10.85
CA LEU A 298 34.14 -4.32 -11.59
C LEU A 298 34.94 -4.76 -12.82
N ASP A 299 35.55 -3.83 -13.56
CA ASP A 299 36.43 -4.17 -14.70
C ASP A 299 37.62 -5.03 -14.25
N LYS A 300 38.31 -4.64 -13.18
CA LYS A 300 39.40 -5.43 -12.60
C LYS A 300 38.94 -6.83 -12.17
N ARG A 301 37.72 -6.95 -11.61
CA ARG A 301 37.15 -8.23 -11.24
C ARG A 301 36.84 -9.10 -12.46
N ILE A 302 36.27 -8.53 -13.52
CA ILE A 302 36.00 -9.23 -14.77
C ILE A 302 37.30 -9.70 -15.41
N LEU A 303 38.34 -8.85 -15.47
CA LEU A 303 39.66 -9.21 -15.96
C LEU A 303 40.25 -10.42 -15.22
N LYS A 304 40.13 -10.43 -13.90
CA LYS A 304 40.60 -11.56 -13.10
C LYS A 304 39.85 -12.87 -13.44
N ASP A 305 38.51 -12.79 -13.52
CA ASP A 305 37.66 -13.95 -13.85
C ASP A 305 37.95 -14.44 -15.29
N PHE A 306 38.26 -13.52 -16.22
CA PHE A 306 38.65 -13.83 -17.59
C PHE A 306 40.04 -14.46 -17.69
N GLU A 307 41.02 -14.03 -16.90
CA GLU A 307 42.34 -14.66 -16.87
C GLU A 307 42.26 -16.12 -16.38
N GLU A 308 41.41 -16.39 -15.37
CA GLU A 308 41.15 -17.77 -14.92
C GLU A 308 40.42 -18.61 -15.98
N ALA A 309 39.75 -17.98 -16.93
CA ALA A 309 38.93 -18.63 -17.96
C ALA A 309 39.45 -18.39 -19.39
N LYS A 310 40.69 -17.93 -19.58
CA LYS A 310 41.24 -17.44 -20.86
C LYS A 310 41.07 -18.34 -22.09
N ASN A 311 41.03 -19.64 -21.88
CA ASN A 311 40.86 -20.67 -22.91
C ASN A 311 39.41 -21.15 -23.07
N LYS A 312 38.44 -20.47 -22.37
CA LYS A 312 37.01 -20.79 -22.50
C LYS A 312 36.35 -19.82 -23.48
N GLN A 313 35.22 -20.24 -24.01
CA GLN A 313 34.32 -19.35 -24.74
C GLN A 313 33.65 -18.38 -23.75
N TYR A 314 33.32 -17.19 -24.20
CA TYR A 314 32.68 -16.13 -23.41
C TYR A 314 31.43 -16.62 -22.66
N LYS A 315 30.55 -17.38 -23.32
CA LYS A 315 29.32 -17.95 -22.70
C LYS A 315 29.59 -18.81 -21.47
N ASN A 316 30.81 -19.33 -21.30
CA ASN A 316 31.21 -20.18 -20.18
C ASN A 316 32.06 -19.45 -19.13
N SER A 317 32.29 -18.15 -19.28
CA SER A 317 33.23 -17.39 -18.45
C SER A 317 32.57 -16.53 -17.36
N ILE A 318 31.30 -16.15 -17.53
CA ILE A 318 30.61 -15.19 -16.63
C ILE A 318 29.74 -15.86 -15.57
N GLN A 319 29.83 -17.17 -15.40
CA GLN A 319 29.01 -17.95 -14.46
C GLN A 319 29.21 -17.56 -12.98
N LYS A 320 30.40 -17.08 -12.61
CA LYS A 320 30.71 -16.59 -11.25
C LYS A 320 30.11 -15.18 -10.96
N LEU A 321 29.72 -14.46 -12.00
CA LEU A 321 29.26 -13.07 -11.88
C LEU A 321 27.74 -12.97 -11.70
N LEU A 322 26.96 -13.92 -12.24
CA LEU A 322 25.52 -13.78 -12.43
C LEU A 322 24.76 -15.05 -12.07
N PRO A 323 23.50 -14.93 -11.63
CA PRO A 323 22.58 -16.06 -11.57
C PRO A 323 22.43 -16.75 -12.93
N SER A 324 22.29 -18.06 -12.95
CA SER A 324 22.28 -18.86 -14.19
C SER A 324 21.23 -18.40 -15.21
N LYS A 325 20.03 -17.99 -14.76
CA LYS A 325 18.97 -17.47 -15.65
C LYS A 325 19.34 -16.15 -16.34
N MET A 326 20.23 -15.33 -15.75
CA MET A 326 20.66 -14.06 -16.35
C MET A 326 21.74 -14.23 -17.40
N ILE A 327 22.52 -15.28 -17.34
CA ILE A 327 23.71 -15.45 -18.19
C ILE A 327 23.36 -15.36 -19.68
N PRO A 328 22.37 -16.11 -20.24
CA PRO A 328 22.03 -16.01 -21.65
C PRO A 328 21.58 -14.61 -22.07
N ILE A 329 20.87 -13.92 -21.17
CA ILE A 329 20.35 -12.55 -21.43
C ILE A 329 21.51 -11.56 -21.49
N ILE A 330 22.41 -11.59 -20.51
CA ILE A 330 23.56 -10.69 -20.47
C ILE A 330 24.51 -10.93 -21.64
N ILE A 331 24.72 -12.19 -22.04
CA ILE A 331 25.51 -12.52 -23.24
C ILE A 331 24.89 -11.84 -24.46
N ARG A 332 23.59 -12.01 -24.69
CA ARG A 332 22.86 -11.41 -25.81
C ARG A 332 22.93 -9.88 -25.78
N LEU A 333 22.70 -9.26 -24.64
CA LEU A 333 22.68 -7.80 -24.49
C LEU A 333 24.09 -7.18 -24.53
N SER A 334 25.14 -7.91 -24.19
CA SER A 334 26.53 -7.39 -24.25
C SER A 334 27.02 -7.17 -25.67
N GLY A 335 26.38 -7.83 -26.65
CA GLY A 335 26.82 -7.81 -28.06
C GLY A 335 28.19 -8.46 -28.29
N ILE A 336 28.66 -9.28 -27.35
CA ILE A 336 29.89 -10.07 -27.48
C ILE A 336 29.49 -11.46 -28.03
N ASP A 337 30.20 -11.93 -29.07
CA ASP A 337 29.98 -13.26 -29.64
C ASP A 337 30.10 -14.32 -28.54
N PRO A 338 29.04 -15.14 -28.27
CA PRO A 338 29.06 -16.16 -27.24
C PRO A 338 30.19 -17.22 -27.40
N ASP A 339 30.62 -17.47 -28.64
CA ASP A 339 31.64 -18.45 -28.97
C ASP A 339 33.07 -17.87 -29.02
N LYS A 340 33.20 -16.55 -28.89
CA LYS A 340 34.48 -15.85 -28.85
C LYS A 340 35.32 -16.33 -27.67
N GLN A 341 36.62 -16.56 -27.91
CA GLN A 341 37.55 -16.91 -26.85
C GLN A 341 37.73 -15.73 -25.89
N VAL A 342 37.77 -15.98 -24.58
CA VAL A 342 37.84 -14.93 -23.56
C VAL A 342 39.08 -14.02 -23.74
N ASN A 343 40.21 -14.60 -24.15
CA ASN A 343 41.45 -13.84 -24.42
C ASN A 343 41.38 -12.93 -25.65
N GLU A 344 40.36 -13.08 -26.51
CA GLU A 344 40.11 -12.22 -27.67
C GLU A 344 39.13 -11.08 -27.39
N ILE A 345 38.51 -11.06 -26.19
CA ILE A 345 37.58 -9.99 -25.80
C ILE A 345 38.33 -8.68 -25.68
N THR A 346 37.90 -7.69 -26.47
CA THR A 346 38.56 -6.36 -26.48
C THR A 346 38.23 -5.55 -25.21
N LYS A 347 38.99 -4.49 -24.99
CA LYS A 347 38.75 -3.55 -23.88
C LYS A 347 37.37 -2.87 -24.02
N GLU A 348 36.96 -2.55 -25.22
CA GLU A 348 35.69 -1.91 -25.55
C GLU A 348 34.51 -2.86 -25.30
N GLU A 349 34.62 -4.14 -25.66
CA GLU A 349 33.64 -5.16 -25.38
C GLU A 349 33.49 -5.37 -23.89
N ARG A 350 34.59 -5.43 -23.14
CA ARG A 350 34.57 -5.56 -21.69
C ARG A 350 33.98 -4.32 -21.03
N ALA A 351 34.28 -3.11 -21.51
CA ALA A 351 33.68 -1.87 -21.02
C ALA A 351 32.14 -1.87 -21.20
N ARG A 352 31.64 -2.33 -22.37
CA ARG A 352 30.19 -2.49 -22.58
C ARG A 352 29.55 -3.48 -21.59
N LEU A 353 30.24 -4.59 -21.30
CA LEU A 353 29.78 -5.55 -20.31
C LEU A 353 29.73 -4.92 -18.90
N VAL A 354 30.76 -4.15 -18.52
CA VAL A 354 30.78 -3.39 -17.24
C VAL A 354 29.61 -2.43 -17.18
N ASP A 355 29.37 -1.64 -18.24
CA ASP A 355 28.27 -0.68 -18.29
C ASP A 355 26.92 -1.37 -18.17
N LEU A 356 26.72 -2.50 -18.86
CA LEU A 356 25.51 -3.31 -18.79
C LEU A 356 25.25 -3.86 -17.39
N LEU A 357 26.30 -4.33 -16.70
CA LEU A 357 26.18 -4.86 -15.33
C LEU A 357 25.94 -3.76 -14.28
N LYS A 358 26.40 -2.53 -14.55
CA LYS A 358 26.20 -1.35 -13.70
C LYS A 358 24.87 -0.62 -13.98
N GLY A 359 24.19 -0.95 -15.06
CA GLY A 359 22.95 -0.27 -15.43
C GLY A 359 22.14 -1.04 -16.45
N LEU A 360 21.74 -2.28 -16.13
CA LEU A 360 20.85 -3.08 -16.99
C LEU A 360 19.53 -2.33 -17.20
N PRO A 361 19.26 -1.82 -18.44
CA PRO A 361 18.12 -0.95 -18.69
C PRO A 361 16.85 -1.73 -18.99
N MET A 362 15.72 -1.19 -18.54
CA MET A 362 14.38 -1.62 -18.93
C MET A 362 13.47 -0.39 -19.06
N THR A 363 12.56 -0.42 -20.02
CA THR A 363 11.58 0.62 -20.28
C THR A 363 10.29 0.30 -19.54
N ILE A 364 9.88 1.16 -18.61
CA ILE A 364 8.59 1.03 -17.89
C ILE A 364 7.49 1.50 -18.83
N ILE A 365 6.52 0.62 -19.12
CA ILE A 365 5.37 0.91 -19.99
C ILE A 365 4.05 1.02 -19.22
N GLY A 366 4.03 0.71 -17.91
CA GLY A 366 2.82 0.84 -17.10
C GLY A 366 2.94 0.26 -15.72
N LEU A 367 1.86 0.43 -14.97
CA LEU A 367 1.59 -0.22 -13.68
C LEU A 367 0.66 -1.39 -13.91
N ARG A 368 0.82 -2.43 -13.10
CA ARG A 368 -0.22 -3.46 -13.00
C ARG A 368 -1.50 -2.89 -12.42
N GLY A 369 -2.62 -3.52 -12.74
CA GLY A 369 -3.94 -3.04 -12.36
C GLY A 369 -4.31 -3.29 -10.89
N TRP A 370 -5.54 -2.96 -10.55
CA TRP A 370 -6.11 -3.01 -9.21
C TRP A 370 -6.09 -4.40 -8.54
N ASN A 371 -6.07 -5.47 -9.33
CA ASN A 371 -5.98 -6.84 -8.83
C ASN A 371 -4.61 -7.19 -8.23
N GLU A 372 -3.57 -6.41 -8.52
CA GLU A 372 -2.20 -6.62 -8.05
C GLU A 372 -1.68 -5.47 -7.18
N ALA A 373 -2.37 -4.34 -7.17
CA ALA A 373 -2.05 -3.21 -6.30
C ALA A 373 -2.30 -3.58 -4.83
N ILE A 374 -1.30 -3.43 -3.97
CA ILE A 374 -1.45 -3.74 -2.54
C ILE A 374 -2.39 -2.73 -1.89
N ILE A 375 -2.26 -1.45 -2.24
CA ILE A 375 -3.09 -0.37 -1.71
C ILE A 375 -3.57 0.59 -2.81
N THR A 376 -4.54 1.41 -2.45
CA THR A 376 -5.03 2.54 -3.23
C THR A 376 -4.35 3.82 -2.73
N LYS A 377 -3.77 4.60 -3.64
CA LYS A 377 -3.33 5.99 -3.41
C LYS A 377 -4.44 6.92 -3.87
N GLY A 378 -4.67 8.05 -3.17
CA GLY A 378 -5.84 8.89 -3.38
C GLY A 378 -7.01 8.48 -2.49
N GLY A 379 -8.18 9.06 -2.72
CA GLY A 379 -9.39 8.82 -1.91
C GLY A 379 -10.00 10.10 -1.37
N VAL A 380 -10.74 10.02 -0.27
CA VAL A 380 -11.38 11.17 0.35
C VAL A 380 -10.35 12.17 0.82
N SER A 381 -10.46 13.42 0.34
CA SER A 381 -9.51 14.49 0.67
C SER A 381 -9.49 14.77 2.17
N VAL A 382 -8.33 14.55 2.79
CA VAL A 382 -8.11 14.80 4.23
C VAL A 382 -8.33 16.26 4.63
N LYS A 383 -8.33 17.20 3.67
CA LYS A 383 -8.62 18.63 3.95
C LYS A 383 -10.04 18.85 4.46
N GLN A 384 -10.98 17.97 4.10
CA GLN A 384 -12.39 18.03 4.49
C GLN A 384 -12.71 17.11 5.69
N VAL A 385 -11.68 16.55 6.33
CA VAL A 385 -11.79 15.74 7.53
C VAL A 385 -11.03 16.39 8.67
N ASN A 386 -11.56 16.31 9.89
CA ASN A 386 -10.90 16.82 11.08
C ASN A 386 -9.79 15.83 11.50
N PRO A 387 -8.50 16.24 11.52
CA PRO A 387 -7.40 15.33 11.84
C PRO A 387 -7.40 14.87 13.30
N SER A 388 -8.11 15.54 14.20
CA SER A 388 -8.14 15.19 15.63
C SER A 388 -9.31 14.29 16.01
N THR A 389 -10.29 14.10 15.12
CA THR A 389 -11.49 13.29 15.40
C THR A 389 -11.85 12.33 14.28
N MET A 390 -11.26 12.47 13.10
CA MET A 390 -11.66 11.81 11.86
C MET A 390 -13.06 12.15 11.37
N GLU A 391 -13.74 13.12 11.97
CA GLU A 391 -15.08 13.57 11.57
C GLU A 391 -15.03 14.44 10.31
N SER A 392 -16.05 14.30 9.48
CA SER A 392 -16.29 15.18 8.34
C SER A 392 -16.47 16.63 8.77
N LYS A 393 -15.84 17.57 8.07
CA LYS A 393 -16.13 19.01 8.23
C LYS A 393 -17.45 19.44 7.56
N LEU A 394 -17.99 18.60 6.67
CA LEU A 394 -19.19 18.89 5.87
C LEU A 394 -20.45 18.26 6.44
N VAL A 395 -20.32 17.14 7.14
CA VAL A 395 -21.44 16.33 7.62
C VAL A 395 -21.19 15.94 9.07
N ASN A 396 -22.00 16.44 9.98
CA ASN A 396 -21.94 16.08 11.41
C ASN A 396 -22.29 14.60 11.61
N GLY A 397 -21.55 13.94 12.49
CA GLY A 397 -21.73 12.52 12.81
C GLY A 397 -21.20 11.57 11.73
N LEU A 398 -20.55 12.05 10.67
CA LEU A 398 -19.89 11.23 9.66
C LEU A 398 -18.38 11.20 9.90
N TYR A 399 -17.82 10.00 10.09
CA TYR A 399 -16.39 9.77 10.33
C TYR A 399 -15.79 8.95 9.21
N PHE A 400 -14.49 9.12 8.96
CA PHE A 400 -13.73 8.38 7.95
C PHE A 400 -12.54 7.67 8.60
N ALA A 401 -12.24 6.44 8.14
CA ALA A 401 -11.08 5.70 8.65
C ALA A 401 -10.44 4.81 7.58
N GLY A 402 -9.14 4.61 7.70
CA GLY A 402 -8.35 3.69 6.89
C GLY A 402 -8.11 4.15 5.46
N GLU A 403 -7.97 3.18 4.56
CA GLU A 403 -7.57 3.35 3.16
C GLU A 403 -8.62 4.10 2.29
N LEU A 404 -9.77 4.44 2.84
CA LEU A 404 -10.75 5.30 2.19
C LEU A 404 -10.26 6.76 2.09
N LEU A 405 -9.42 7.18 3.05
CA LEU A 405 -8.80 8.51 3.08
C LEU A 405 -7.66 8.60 2.05
N ASP A 406 -7.38 9.79 1.55
CA ASP A 406 -6.18 10.10 0.74
C ASP A 406 -4.90 10.00 1.58
N LEU A 407 -4.59 8.77 1.99
CA LEU A 407 -3.45 8.39 2.82
C LEU A 407 -2.87 7.08 2.29
N ASP A 408 -1.56 7.08 2.05
CA ASP A 408 -0.83 5.88 1.66
C ASP A 408 0.57 5.87 2.28
N ALA A 409 1.11 4.69 2.49
CA ALA A 409 2.43 4.48 3.06
C ALA A 409 3.17 3.35 2.36
N MET A 410 4.48 3.26 2.59
CA MET A 410 5.35 2.20 2.09
C MET A 410 4.93 0.81 2.59
N THR A 411 5.55 -0.23 2.01
CA THR A 411 5.43 -1.60 2.54
C THR A 411 6.10 -1.69 3.91
N GLY A 412 5.59 -2.58 4.78
CA GLY A 412 6.24 -2.78 6.09
C GLY A 412 5.32 -2.75 7.30
N GLY A 413 3.99 -2.73 7.11
CA GLY A 413 3.00 -2.64 8.18
C GLY A 413 2.41 -1.24 8.38
N TYR A 414 2.96 -0.23 7.70
CA TYR A 414 2.58 1.17 7.88
C TYR A 414 1.13 1.46 7.45
N ASN A 415 0.64 0.86 6.36
CA ASN A 415 -0.74 1.04 5.92
C ASN A 415 -1.75 0.44 6.90
N LEU A 416 -1.40 -0.67 7.56
CA LEU A 416 -2.24 -1.22 8.63
C LEU A 416 -2.17 -0.34 9.88
N GLN A 417 -1.00 0.26 10.20
CA GLN A 417 -0.91 1.25 11.28
C GLN A 417 -1.83 2.45 11.03
N ILE A 418 -1.87 2.98 9.81
CA ILE A 418 -2.83 4.03 9.42
C ILE A 418 -4.27 3.56 9.68
N ALA A 419 -4.60 2.33 9.30
CA ALA A 419 -5.95 1.79 9.50
C ALA A 419 -6.32 1.65 10.98
N TRP A 420 -5.39 1.16 11.82
CA TRP A 420 -5.61 1.03 13.26
C TRP A 420 -5.77 2.39 13.94
N SER A 421 -4.82 3.30 13.72
CA SER A 421 -4.82 4.61 14.39
C SER A 421 -5.99 5.50 13.97
N THR A 422 -6.34 5.53 12.68
CA THR A 422 -7.51 6.29 12.21
C THR A 422 -8.82 5.64 12.64
N GLY A 423 -8.90 4.31 12.67
CA GLY A 423 -10.05 3.58 13.18
C GLY A 423 -10.26 3.83 14.69
N TYR A 424 -9.18 3.76 15.47
CA TYR A 424 -9.21 4.13 16.89
C TYR A 424 -9.76 5.54 17.07
N LEU A 425 -9.14 6.51 16.40
CA LEU A 425 -9.48 7.93 16.59
C LEU A 425 -10.92 8.22 16.16
N ALA A 426 -11.40 7.65 15.06
CA ALA A 426 -12.79 7.77 14.62
C ALA A 426 -13.75 7.20 15.67
N GLY A 427 -13.53 5.96 16.13
CA GLY A 427 -14.40 5.32 17.10
C GLY A 427 -14.39 5.99 18.47
N ASN A 428 -13.22 6.48 18.91
CA ASN A 428 -13.05 7.13 20.21
C ASN A 428 -13.59 8.58 20.27
N SER A 429 -13.77 9.22 19.13
CA SER A 429 -14.23 10.61 19.03
C SER A 429 -15.75 10.77 18.87
N ILE A 430 -16.49 9.67 18.77
CA ILE A 430 -17.95 9.72 18.73
C ILE A 430 -18.49 10.18 20.08
N THR A 431 -19.41 11.15 20.08
CA THR A 431 -20.01 11.75 21.28
C THR A 431 -21.45 11.32 21.50
#